data_8ed8d428640e68bdcd0ece9fb3b57547
#
_entry.id   8ed8d428640e68bdcd0ece9fb3b57547
#
_cell.length_a   1.000
_cell.length_b   1.000
_cell.length_c   1.000
_cell.angle_alpha   90.00
_cell.angle_beta   90.00
_cell.angle_gamma   90.00
#
_symmetry.space_group_name_H-M   'P 1'
#
loop_
_entity.id
_entity.type
_entity.pdbx_description
1 polymer ?
#
loop_
_entity_poly.entity_id
_entity_poly.type
_entity_poly.pdbx_seq_one_letter_code
_entity_poly.pdbx_strand_id
1 'polypeptide(L)'
;MATILTSLRNTVIAGFVLAAILLLMYLNFNGWDGASLGHAFWAFIFRWLHVISGVMWIGLLWYFNFVQIPNMPNIPDDQKPAVSKVIAPAALFWFRWGAMLTFLTGAYLFHKIGAFGMAMPAIWVGALAGTFM
;
A
#
# COMPACT_ATOMS: atom_id res chain seq x y z
N MET A 1 -25.71 8.84 -10.84
CA MET A 1 -24.25 8.72 -10.75
C MET A 1 -23.66 9.51 -9.56
N ALA A 2 -24.15 10.70 -9.25
CA ALA A 2 -23.63 11.52 -8.13
C ALA A 2 -23.69 10.82 -6.75
N THR A 3 -24.74 10.05 -6.48
CA THR A 3 -24.94 9.35 -5.19
C THR A 3 -23.91 8.24 -4.90
N ILE A 4 -23.26 7.66 -5.90
CA ILE A 4 -22.23 6.64 -5.69
C ILE A 4 -20.95 7.30 -5.17
N LEU A 5 -20.62 8.49 -5.67
CA LEU A 5 -19.39 9.21 -5.32
C LEU A 5 -19.50 9.98 -4.01
N THR A 6 -20.69 10.16 -3.44
CA THR A 6 -20.90 10.86 -2.17
C THR A 6 -20.65 9.98 -0.94
N SER A 7 -20.58 8.65 -1.10
CA SER A 7 -20.29 7.71 -0.02
C SER A 7 -19.00 6.95 -0.29
N LEU A 8 -18.00 7.09 0.58
CA LEU A 8 -16.74 6.37 0.49
C LEU A 8 -16.95 4.85 0.31
N ARG A 9 -17.88 4.26 1.06
CA ARG A 9 -18.20 2.84 0.95
C ARG A 9 -18.68 2.47 -0.44
N ASN A 10 -19.60 3.23 -1.01
CA ASN A 10 -20.15 2.97 -2.34
C ASN A 10 -19.10 3.16 -3.44
N THR A 11 -18.24 4.17 -3.29
CA THR A 11 -17.12 4.40 -4.22
C THR A 11 -16.13 3.25 -4.21
N VAL A 12 -15.77 2.74 -3.03
CA VAL A 12 -14.88 1.58 -2.89
C VAL A 12 -15.51 0.33 -3.49
N ILE A 13 -16.77 0.05 -3.19
CA ILE A 13 -17.50 -1.09 -3.77
C ILE A 13 -17.56 -0.98 -5.30
N ALA A 14 -17.90 0.20 -5.83
CA ALA A 14 -17.94 0.43 -7.27
C ALA A 14 -16.56 0.22 -7.93
N GLY A 15 -15.48 0.63 -7.27
CA GLY A 15 -14.11 0.37 -7.71
C GLY A 15 -13.77 -1.12 -7.79
N PHE A 16 -14.13 -1.90 -6.77
CA PHE A 16 -13.93 -3.36 -6.77
C PHE A 16 -14.79 -4.06 -7.83
N VAL A 17 -16.03 -3.64 -8.02
CA VAL A 17 -16.92 -4.17 -9.08
C VAL A 17 -16.32 -3.89 -10.46
N LEU A 18 -15.86 -2.67 -10.70
CA LEU A 18 -15.20 -2.33 -11.97
C LEU A 18 -13.92 -3.15 -12.18
N ALA A 19 -13.09 -3.30 -11.17
CA ALA A 19 -11.88 -4.12 -11.24
C ALA A 19 -12.20 -5.59 -11.55
N ALA A 20 -13.26 -6.15 -10.92
CA ALA A 20 -13.71 -7.51 -11.20
C ALA A 20 -14.21 -7.66 -12.65
N ILE A 21 -14.98 -6.69 -13.17
CA ILE A 21 -15.44 -6.69 -14.56
C ILE A 21 -14.24 -6.66 -15.52
N LEU A 22 -13.28 -5.78 -15.29
CA LEU A 22 -12.07 -5.68 -16.12
C LEU A 22 -11.24 -6.98 -16.07
N LEU A 23 -11.13 -7.61 -14.91
CA LEU A 23 -10.46 -8.90 -14.77
C LEU A 23 -11.18 -10.00 -15.55
N LEU A 24 -12.52 -10.07 -15.45
CA LEU A 24 -13.31 -11.04 -16.20
C LEU A 24 -13.21 -10.81 -17.72
N MET A 25 -13.22 -9.57 -18.16
CA MET A 25 -12.96 -9.24 -19.56
C MET A 25 -11.57 -9.69 -20.01
N TYR A 26 -10.55 -9.40 -19.22
CA TYR A 26 -9.17 -9.84 -19.50
C TYR A 26 -9.08 -11.35 -19.64
N LEU A 27 -9.67 -12.12 -18.72
CA LEU A 27 -9.68 -13.60 -18.76
C LEU A 27 -10.47 -14.13 -19.95
N ASN A 28 -11.56 -13.47 -20.30
CA ASN A 28 -12.37 -13.89 -21.47
C ASN A 28 -11.64 -13.68 -22.81
N PHE A 29 -10.85 -12.61 -22.93
CA PHE A 29 -10.08 -12.33 -24.15
C PHE A 29 -8.78 -13.16 -24.24
N ASN A 30 -8.16 -13.48 -23.13
CA ASN A 30 -6.86 -14.21 -23.11
C ASN A 30 -7.02 -15.71 -22.81
N GLY A 31 -8.24 -16.18 -22.57
CA GLY A 31 -8.53 -17.56 -22.15
C GLY A 31 -8.38 -17.76 -20.64
N TRP A 32 -9.06 -18.79 -20.14
CA TRP A 32 -9.04 -19.20 -18.74
C TRP A 32 -7.93 -20.23 -18.45
N ASP A 33 -6.90 -20.25 -19.28
CA ASP A 33 -5.77 -21.14 -19.12
C ASP A 33 -4.82 -20.69 -18.00
N GLY A 34 -4.00 -21.60 -17.50
CA GLY A 34 -3.03 -21.31 -16.47
C GLY A 34 -1.95 -20.28 -16.88
N ALA A 35 -1.84 -19.96 -18.17
CA ALA A 35 -0.90 -18.96 -18.67
C ALA A 35 -1.38 -17.53 -18.38
N SER A 36 -2.68 -17.25 -18.49
CA SER A 36 -3.25 -15.92 -18.22
C SER A 36 -3.20 -15.55 -16.73
N LEU A 37 -3.24 -16.53 -15.81
CA LEU A 37 -3.06 -16.37 -14.37
C LEU A 37 -1.69 -16.84 -13.87
N GLY A 38 -0.72 -16.95 -14.77
CA GLY A 38 0.62 -17.45 -14.49
C GLY A 38 1.50 -16.51 -13.65
N HIS A 39 2.78 -16.85 -13.59
CA HIS A 39 3.76 -16.10 -12.79
C HIS A 39 3.83 -14.60 -13.10
N ALA A 40 3.64 -14.21 -14.35
CA ALA A 40 3.65 -12.81 -14.77
C ALA A 40 2.48 -12.01 -14.17
N PHE A 41 1.28 -12.59 -14.16
CA PHE A 41 0.09 -11.99 -13.55
C PHE A 41 0.27 -11.78 -12.05
N TRP A 42 0.70 -12.80 -11.31
CA TRP A 42 0.94 -12.68 -9.89
C TRP A 42 2.06 -11.70 -9.55
N ALA A 43 3.14 -11.68 -10.33
CA ALA A 43 4.20 -10.69 -10.17
C ALA A 43 3.69 -9.26 -10.40
N PHE A 44 2.79 -9.05 -11.36
CA PHE A 44 2.13 -7.77 -11.60
C PHE A 44 1.27 -7.34 -10.40
N ILE A 45 0.39 -8.22 -9.91
CA ILE A 45 -0.47 -7.93 -8.75
C ILE A 45 0.36 -7.59 -7.51
N PHE A 46 1.40 -8.38 -7.22
CA PHE A 46 2.26 -8.10 -6.04
C PHE A 46 3.07 -6.80 -6.19
N ARG A 47 3.53 -6.43 -7.40
CA ARG A 47 4.13 -5.10 -7.63
C ARG A 47 3.14 -3.99 -7.37
N TRP A 48 1.94 -4.13 -7.84
CA TRP A 48 0.88 -3.14 -7.64
C TRP A 48 0.54 -2.97 -6.15
N LEU A 49 0.34 -4.07 -5.44
CA LEU A 49 0.12 -4.05 -3.98
C LEU A 49 1.31 -3.43 -3.23
N HIS A 50 2.53 -3.75 -3.65
CA HIS A 50 3.75 -3.19 -3.04
C HIS A 50 3.82 -1.67 -3.21
N VAL A 51 3.53 -1.17 -4.40
CA VAL A 51 3.53 0.28 -4.67
C VAL A 51 2.44 0.99 -3.86
N ILE A 52 1.20 0.48 -3.85
CA ILE A 52 0.10 1.11 -3.12
C ILE A 52 0.36 1.12 -1.60
N SER A 53 0.79 -0.01 -1.04
CA SER A 53 1.11 -0.07 0.39
C SER A 53 2.30 0.83 0.74
N GLY A 54 3.31 0.90 -0.13
CA GLY A 54 4.45 1.80 0.03
C GLY A 54 4.05 3.27 -0.01
N VAL A 55 3.20 3.67 -0.94
CA VAL A 55 2.68 5.05 -1.02
C VAL A 55 1.90 5.41 0.24
N MET A 56 1.06 4.50 0.75
CA MET A 56 0.33 4.71 2.00
C MET A 56 1.28 4.85 3.19
N TRP A 57 2.27 3.98 3.31
CA TRP A 57 3.26 4.01 4.38
C TRP A 57 4.09 5.29 4.37
N ILE A 58 4.70 5.63 3.24
CA ILE A 58 5.53 6.84 3.10
C ILE A 58 4.69 8.12 3.22
N GLY A 59 3.48 8.14 2.67
CA GLY A 59 2.57 9.28 2.80
C GLY A 59 2.20 9.58 4.25
N LEU A 60 1.91 8.56 5.05
CA LEU A 60 1.65 8.72 6.48
C LEU A 60 2.91 9.13 7.27
N LEU A 61 4.09 8.61 6.89
CA LEU A 61 5.36 9.03 7.47
C LEU A 61 5.61 10.53 7.25
N TRP A 62 5.37 11.02 6.03
CA TRP A 62 5.49 12.44 5.70
C TRP A 62 4.46 13.28 6.45
N TYR A 63 3.21 12.82 6.51
CA TYR A 63 2.17 13.48 7.30
C TYR A 63 2.61 13.68 8.76
N PHE A 64 3.10 12.64 9.42
CA PHE A 64 3.56 12.75 10.81
C PHE A 64 4.73 13.73 10.95
N ASN A 65 5.75 13.62 10.11
CA ASN A 65 6.98 14.40 10.25
C ASN A 65 6.85 15.85 9.76
N PHE A 66 6.10 16.11 8.72
CA PHE A 66 6.02 17.44 8.11
C PHE A 66 4.76 18.22 8.48
N VAL A 67 3.71 17.53 8.96
CA VAL A 67 2.43 18.18 9.27
C VAL A 67 2.10 18.05 10.75
N GLN A 68 1.96 16.84 11.27
CA GLN A 68 1.44 16.66 12.63
C GLN A 68 2.42 17.11 13.71
N ILE A 69 3.65 16.60 13.70
CA ILE A 69 4.64 16.89 14.74
C ILE A 69 4.99 18.39 14.81
N PRO A 70 5.31 19.08 13.68
CA PRO A 70 5.66 20.49 13.71
C PRO A 70 4.50 21.41 14.15
N ASN A 71 3.25 21.00 13.92
CA ASN A 71 2.09 21.80 14.26
C ASN A 71 1.51 21.51 15.66
N MET A 72 1.94 20.44 16.33
CA MET A 72 1.46 20.11 17.68
C MET A 72 1.66 21.24 18.72
N PRO A 73 2.77 22.02 18.73
CA PRO A 73 2.92 23.15 19.63
C PRO A 73 1.91 24.28 19.38
N ASN A 74 1.42 24.43 18.15
CA ASN A 74 0.50 25.47 17.74
C ASN A 74 -0.98 25.17 18.08
N ILE A 75 -1.28 23.93 18.50
CA ILE A 75 -2.62 23.50 18.86
C ILE A 75 -2.89 23.86 20.33
N PRO A 76 -4.01 24.51 20.66
CA PRO A 76 -4.43 24.76 22.05
C PRO A 76 -4.46 23.46 22.86
N ASP A 77 -4.10 23.54 24.16
CA ASP A 77 -3.93 22.34 25.00
C ASP A 77 -5.23 21.56 25.19
N ASP A 78 -6.37 22.22 25.18
CA ASP A 78 -7.71 21.62 25.25
C ASP A 78 -8.08 20.80 23.99
N GLN A 79 -7.47 21.10 22.83
CA GLN A 79 -7.73 20.44 21.55
C GLN A 79 -6.69 19.35 21.22
N LYS A 80 -5.51 19.36 21.84
CA LYS A 80 -4.47 18.33 21.63
C LYS A 80 -4.96 16.90 21.83
N PRO A 81 -5.84 16.59 22.81
CA PRO A 81 -6.37 15.25 22.96
C PRO A 81 -7.17 14.72 21.76
N ALA A 82 -7.84 15.61 21.01
CA ALA A 82 -8.56 15.18 19.79
C ALA A 82 -7.60 14.64 18.73
N VAL A 83 -6.45 15.27 18.56
CA VAL A 83 -5.42 14.82 17.62
C VAL A 83 -4.71 13.56 18.13
N SER A 84 -4.24 13.57 19.39
CA SER A 84 -3.40 12.50 19.93
C SER A 84 -4.18 11.22 20.27
N LYS A 85 -5.44 11.33 20.70
CA LYS A 85 -6.27 10.19 21.13
C LYS A 85 -7.20 9.64 20.05
N VAL A 86 -7.53 10.44 19.05
CA VAL A 86 -8.48 10.03 17.99
C VAL A 86 -7.79 9.87 16.65
N ILE A 87 -7.13 10.93 16.15
CA ILE A 87 -6.55 10.94 14.80
C ILE A 87 -5.27 10.10 14.76
N ALA A 88 -4.35 10.33 15.70
CA ALA A 88 -3.05 9.66 15.67
C ALA A 88 -3.14 8.12 15.79
N PRO A 89 -3.96 7.52 16.67
CA PRO A 89 -4.09 6.06 16.71
C PRO A 89 -4.66 5.47 15.43
N ALA A 90 -5.63 6.13 14.79
CA ALA A 90 -6.20 5.69 13.51
C ALA A 90 -5.16 5.77 12.38
N ALA A 91 -4.39 6.86 12.31
CA ALA A 91 -3.32 7.01 11.33
C ALA A 91 -2.18 6.02 11.57
N LEU A 92 -1.78 5.76 12.83
CA LEU A 92 -0.78 4.76 13.18
C LEU A 92 -1.20 3.33 12.86
N PHE A 93 -2.50 3.01 12.94
CA PHE A 93 -3.01 1.72 12.49
C PHE A 93 -2.70 1.50 11.00
N TRP A 94 -3.06 2.44 10.15
CA TRP A 94 -2.80 2.36 8.71
C TRP A 94 -1.31 2.43 8.38
N PHE A 95 -0.53 3.20 9.13
CA PHE A 95 0.92 3.25 9.00
C PHE A 95 1.57 1.87 9.20
N ARG A 96 1.20 1.17 10.28
CA ARG A 96 1.72 -0.17 10.59
C ARG A 96 1.34 -1.19 9.52
N TRP A 97 0.07 -1.20 9.12
CA TRP A 97 -0.41 -2.13 8.08
C TRP A 97 0.21 -1.81 6.72
N GLY A 98 0.38 -0.54 6.37
CA GLY A 98 1.09 -0.12 5.17
C GLY A 98 2.52 -0.61 5.14
N ALA A 99 3.28 -0.40 6.22
CA ALA A 99 4.65 -0.89 6.36
C ALA A 99 4.73 -2.41 6.24
N MET A 100 3.88 -3.14 6.96
CA MET A 100 3.87 -4.60 6.95
C MET A 100 3.52 -5.17 5.56
N LEU A 101 2.51 -4.63 4.89
CA LEU A 101 2.16 -5.06 3.54
C LEU A 101 3.26 -4.73 2.54
N THR A 102 3.90 -3.57 2.66
CA THR A 102 5.04 -3.20 1.81
C THR A 102 6.19 -4.18 2.01
N PHE A 103 6.51 -4.53 3.25
CA PHE A 103 7.56 -5.50 3.55
C PHE A 103 7.24 -6.90 2.98
N LEU A 104 6.04 -7.44 3.23
CA LEU A 104 5.63 -8.77 2.78
C LEU A 104 5.58 -8.88 1.26
N THR A 105 5.00 -7.89 0.60
CA THR A 105 4.96 -7.86 -0.88
C THR A 105 6.33 -7.67 -1.49
N GLY A 106 7.19 -6.86 -0.87
CA GLY A 106 8.58 -6.69 -1.26
C GLY A 106 9.40 -7.96 -1.12
N ALA A 107 9.26 -8.69 -0.01
CA ALA A 107 9.93 -9.97 0.21
C ALA A 107 9.51 -11.03 -0.83
N TYR A 108 8.22 -11.10 -1.15
CA TYR A 108 7.72 -11.97 -2.22
C TYR A 108 8.33 -11.61 -3.58
N LEU A 109 8.34 -10.34 -3.95
CA LEU A 109 8.93 -9.87 -5.21
C LEU A 109 10.43 -10.15 -5.26
N PHE A 110 11.14 -9.91 -4.16
CA PHE A 110 12.57 -10.18 -4.03
C PHE A 110 12.89 -11.66 -4.29
N HIS A 111 12.09 -12.56 -3.71
CA HIS A 111 12.20 -13.99 -3.97
C HIS A 111 11.91 -14.33 -5.43
N LYS A 112 10.85 -13.76 -6.03
CA LYS A 112 10.44 -14.06 -7.42
C LYS A 112 11.40 -13.53 -8.48
N ILE A 113 12.08 -12.42 -8.22
CA ILE A 113 13.11 -11.87 -9.13
C ILE A 113 14.41 -12.69 -9.05
N GLY A 114 14.50 -13.66 -8.13
CA GLY A 114 15.71 -14.44 -7.92
C GLY A 114 16.85 -13.62 -7.29
N ALA A 115 16.53 -12.53 -6.62
CA ALA A 115 17.50 -11.60 -6.05
C ALA A 115 18.41 -12.26 -4.99
N PHE A 116 18.01 -13.38 -4.41
CA PHE A 116 18.86 -14.18 -3.53
C PHE A 116 20.07 -14.78 -4.25
N GLY A 117 19.96 -15.00 -5.58
CA GLY A 117 21.07 -15.47 -6.41
C GLY A 117 21.88 -14.37 -7.09
N MET A 118 21.39 -13.12 -7.03
CA MET A 118 22.08 -11.97 -7.61
C MET A 118 22.97 -11.33 -6.56
N ALA A 119 24.28 -11.41 -6.75
CA ALA A 119 25.26 -10.70 -5.92
C ALA A 119 25.29 -9.19 -6.26
N MET A 120 24.11 -8.52 -6.18
CA MET A 120 24.04 -7.07 -6.38
C MET A 120 24.09 -6.36 -5.03
N PRO A 121 25.19 -5.70 -4.65
CA PRO A 121 25.34 -5.04 -3.35
C PRO A 121 24.23 -4.01 -3.05
N ALA A 122 23.76 -3.31 -4.10
CA ALA A 122 22.70 -2.31 -3.97
C ALA A 122 21.37 -2.90 -3.48
N ILE A 123 21.01 -4.12 -3.90
CA ILE A 123 19.78 -4.81 -3.47
C ILE A 123 19.86 -5.17 -1.99
N TRP A 124 21.03 -5.69 -1.55
CA TRP A 124 21.26 -6.06 -0.15
C TRP A 124 21.30 -4.85 0.78
N VAL A 125 21.96 -3.76 0.34
CA VAL A 125 21.97 -2.50 1.09
C VAL A 125 20.55 -1.95 1.25
N GLY A 126 19.75 -1.95 0.17
CA GLY A 126 18.36 -1.51 0.21
C GLY A 126 17.48 -2.40 1.11
N ALA A 127 17.64 -3.72 1.05
CA ALA A 127 16.91 -4.66 1.89
C ALA A 127 17.26 -4.48 3.38
N LEU A 128 18.54 -4.36 3.71
CA LEU A 128 19.00 -4.11 5.06
C LEU A 128 18.51 -2.75 5.58
N ALA A 129 18.66 -1.68 4.81
CA ALA A 129 18.15 -0.36 5.20
C ALA A 129 16.64 -0.38 5.47
N GLY A 130 15.85 -1.11 4.65
CA GLY A 130 14.41 -1.26 4.82
C GLY A 130 14.00 -2.06 6.07
N THR A 131 14.87 -2.94 6.59
CA THR A 131 14.59 -3.70 7.83
C THR A 131 14.88 -2.90 9.10
N PHE A 132 15.71 -1.86 9.02
CA PHE A 132 16.07 -0.99 10.14
C PHE A 132 15.21 0.28 10.23
N MET A 133 14.34 0.55 9.29
CA MET A 133 13.36 1.66 9.30
C MET A 133 12.06 1.27 10.00
#